data_7c1f4119543e8faf9d4bdfefd47285c0
#
_entry.id   7c1f4119543e8faf9d4bdfefd47285c0
#
_cell.length_a   1.000
_cell.length_b   1.000
_cell.length_c   1.000
_cell.angle_alpha   90.00
_cell.angle_beta   90.00
_cell.angle_gamma   90.00
#
_symmetry.space_group_name_H-M   'P 1'
#
loop_
_entity.id
_entity.type
_entity.pdbx_description
1 polymer ?
#
loop_
_entity_poly.entity_id
_entity_poly.type
_entity_poly.pdbx_seq_one_letter_code
_entity_poly.pdbx_strand_id
1 'polypeptide(L)'
;WKDLPAGVGGKFDQANFVSIEHEGGEHTDYGHIHQGSALVKVGDRVKKGQPIARVGNSGASGVPHLHFTMSTAVFAYGFDHGQWLSVPHRFEDFDVVEANGAACSFHVNVARPQEGWVMMCPAPAGK
;
A
#
# COMPACT_ATOMS: atom_id res chain seq x y z
N TRP A 1 6.28 -15.03 0.02
CA TRP A 1 5.98 -15.54 -1.33
C TRP A 1 6.85 -14.85 -2.37
N LYS A 2 7.09 -15.52 -3.49
CA LYS A 2 7.88 -14.95 -4.60
C LYS A 2 7.07 -13.92 -5.37
N ASP A 3 7.76 -12.92 -5.90
CA ASP A 3 7.18 -12.04 -6.90
C ASP A 3 6.97 -12.80 -8.21
N LEU A 4 5.85 -12.52 -8.86
CA LEU A 4 5.51 -13.12 -10.14
C LEU A 4 5.88 -12.16 -11.28
N PRO A 5 6.19 -12.67 -12.47
CA PRO A 5 6.35 -11.81 -13.65
C PRO A 5 5.09 -11.00 -13.93
N ALA A 6 5.25 -9.81 -14.51
CA ALA A 6 4.11 -9.01 -14.96
C ALA A 6 3.21 -9.81 -15.92
N GLY A 7 1.90 -9.70 -15.77
CA GLY A 7 0.90 -10.46 -16.52
C GLY A 7 0.62 -11.87 -15.98
N VAL A 8 1.33 -12.32 -14.94
CA VAL A 8 1.10 -13.62 -14.29
C VAL A 8 0.46 -13.38 -12.92
N GLY A 9 -0.82 -13.67 -12.79
CA GLY A 9 -1.53 -13.59 -11.52
C GLY A 9 -1.23 -14.79 -10.61
N GLY A 10 -1.06 -14.55 -9.31
CA GLY A 10 -0.96 -15.58 -8.28
C GLY A 10 -2.27 -15.80 -7.54
N LYS A 11 -2.20 -16.50 -6.41
CA LYS A 11 -3.35 -16.68 -5.52
C LYS A 11 -3.40 -15.57 -4.47
N PHE A 12 -4.60 -15.27 -4.01
CA PHE A 12 -4.85 -14.22 -3.03
C PHE A 12 -4.10 -14.44 -1.71
N ASP A 13 -4.06 -15.67 -1.24
CA ASP A 13 -3.37 -16.10 -0.02
C ASP A 13 -1.83 -16.09 -0.12
N GLN A 14 -1.29 -15.74 -1.28
CA GLN A 14 0.15 -15.71 -1.57
C GLN A 14 0.72 -14.29 -1.66
N ALA A 15 -0.02 -13.29 -1.20
CA ALA A 15 0.48 -11.92 -1.13
C ALA A 15 1.37 -11.71 0.11
N ASN A 16 2.52 -11.09 -0.07
CA ASN A 16 3.29 -10.54 1.04
C ASN A 16 2.70 -9.18 1.42
N PHE A 17 2.62 -8.89 2.71
CA PHE A 17 2.07 -7.63 3.18
C PHE A 17 2.70 -7.18 4.50
N VAL A 18 2.55 -5.89 4.80
CA VAL A 18 2.78 -5.29 6.11
C VAL A 18 1.46 -4.70 6.56
N SER A 19 1.04 -4.98 7.79
CA SER A 19 -0.11 -4.35 8.42
C SER A 19 0.37 -3.46 9.56
N ILE A 20 -0.18 -2.26 9.66
CA ILE A 20 0.11 -1.29 10.73
C ILE A 20 -1.18 -1.02 11.49
N GLU A 21 -1.16 -1.30 12.80
CA GLU A 21 -2.24 -0.96 13.71
C GLU A 21 -2.11 0.50 14.18
N HIS A 22 -3.20 1.22 14.18
CA HIS A 22 -3.32 2.60 14.63
C HIS A 22 -4.03 2.70 15.99
N GLU A 23 -3.90 3.83 16.68
CA GLU A 23 -4.47 4.03 18.05
C GLU A 23 -5.98 3.80 18.13
N GLY A 24 -6.71 4.00 17.04
CA GLY A 24 -8.17 3.76 16.98
C GLY A 24 -8.58 2.30 16.79
N GLY A 25 -7.63 1.37 16.70
CA GLY A 25 -7.89 -0.03 16.35
C GLY A 25 -8.09 -0.24 14.85
N GLU A 26 -7.87 0.78 14.05
CA GLU A 26 -7.87 0.69 12.60
C GLU A 26 -6.53 0.15 12.11
N HIS A 27 -6.55 -0.47 10.94
CA HIS A 27 -5.36 -1.03 10.31
C HIS A 27 -5.15 -0.44 8.92
N THR A 28 -3.89 -0.19 8.56
CA THR A 28 -3.50 0.04 7.18
C THR A 28 -2.67 -1.12 6.67
N ASP A 29 -3.10 -1.71 5.56
CA ASP A 29 -2.45 -2.86 4.94
C ASP A 29 -1.77 -2.46 3.64
N TYR A 30 -0.53 -2.88 3.48
CA TYR A 30 0.35 -2.60 2.34
C TYR A 30 0.67 -3.94 1.68
N GLY A 31 -0.09 -4.29 0.65
CA GLY A 31 -0.03 -5.58 -0.02
C GLY A 31 0.87 -5.62 -1.26
N HIS A 32 1.07 -6.83 -1.77
CA HIS A 32 1.92 -7.17 -2.91
C HIS A 32 3.39 -6.71 -2.78
N ILE A 33 3.89 -6.60 -1.54
CA ILE A 33 5.28 -6.20 -1.30
C ILE A 33 6.26 -7.25 -1.83
N HIS A 34 7.45 -6.77 -2.21
CA HIS A 34 8.52 -7.62 -2.74
C HIS A 34 9.00 -8.64 -1.70
N GLN A 35 9.26 -9.86 -2.13
CA GLN A 35 9.73 -10.93 -1.26
C GLN A 35 10.98 -10.51 -0.48
N GLY A 36 10.95 -10.68 0.84
CA GLY A 36 12.09 -10.41 1.72
C GLY A 36 12.47 -8.93 1.84
N SER A 37 11.63 -8.00 1.36
CA SER A 37 11.93 -6.57 1.41
C SER A 37 11.37 -5.85 2.65
N ALA A 38 10.66 -6.54 3.53
CA ALA A 38 10.17 -5.95 4.77
C ALA A 38 11.35 -5.40 5.60
N LEU A 39 11.26 -4.13 5.96
CA LEU A 39 12.25 -3.41 6.79
C LEU A 39 11.81 -3.33 8.25
N VAL A 40 10.65 -3.86 8.54
CA VAL A 40 10.01 -3.87 9.85
C VAL A 40 9.60 -5.28 10.22
N LYS A 41 9.41 -5.53 11.50
CA LYS A 41 8.94 -6.79 12.08
C LYS A 41 7.75 -6.53 13.00
N VAL A 42 7.03 -7.59 13.32
CA VAL A 42 5.90 -7.53 14.27
C VAL A 42 6.35 -6.93 15.60
N GLY A 43 5.60 -5.95 16.08
CA GLY A 43 5.86 -5.22 17.31
C GLY A 43 6.70 -3.94 17.14
N ASP A 44 7.24 -3.68 15.96
CA ASP A 44 7.93 -2.41 15.70
C ASP A 44 6.94 -1.24 15.66
N ARG A 45 7.36 -0.10 16.19
CA ARG A 45 6.65 1.17 16.00
C ARG A 45 7.23 1.91 14.83
N VAL A 46 6.37 2.39 13.93
CA VAL A 46 6.76 3.12 12.71
C VAL A 46 6.35 4.59 12.79
N LYS A 47 7.05 5.45 12.07
CA LYS A 47 6.76 6.88 11.95
C LYS A 47 6.26 7.21 10.55
N LYS A 48 5.48 8.30 10.42
CA LYS A 48 5.11 8.85 9.10
C LYS A 48 6.36 9.04 8.24
N GLY A 49 6.30 8.56 6.99
CA GLY A 49 7.42 8.64 6.04
C GLY A 49 8.52 7.60 6.22
N GLN A 50 8.42 6.71 7.21
CA GLN A 50 9.40 5.64 7.38
C GLN A 50 9.24 4.58 6.29
N PRO A 51 10.31 4.19 5.59
CA PRO A 51 10.28 3.05 4.68
C PRO A 51 9.95 1.75 5.44
N ILE A 52 8.97 0.99 4.96
CA ILE A 52 8.53 -0.27 5.59
C ILE A 52 8.78 -1.50 4.73
N ALA A 53 8.76 -1.36 3.39
CA ALA A 53 9.03 -2.42 2.44
C ALA A 53 9.26 -1.84 1.04
N ARG A 54 9.44 -2.72 0.05
CA ARG A 54 9.46 -2.37 -1.38
C ARG A 54 8.23 -2.91 -2.07
N VAL A 55 7.72 -2.16 -3.03
CA VAL A 55 6.65 -2.62 -3.93
C VAL A 55 7.13 -3.84 -4.71
N GLY A 56 6.28 -4.84 -4.86
CA GLY A 56 6.52 -6.08 -5.58
C GLY A 56 5.31 -6.51 -6.39
N ASN A 57 5.26 -7.81 -6.70
CA ASN A 57 4.19 -8.43 -7.48
C ASN A 57 3.82 -9.82 -6.92
N SER A 58 3.77 -9.94 -5.60
CA SER A 58 3.43 -11.21 -4.93
C SER A 58 1.91 -11.40 -4.82
N GLY A 59 1.45 -12.65 -4.89
CA GLY A 59 0.04 -13.01 -4.76
C GLY A 59 -0.81 -12.67 -6.00
N ALA A 60 -2.10 -12.40 -5.81
CA ALA A 60 -3.06 -12.11 -6.87
C ALA A 60 -2.83 -10.70 -7.44
N SER A 61 -1.73 -10.51 -8.14
CA SER A 61 -1.30 -9.25 -8.73
C SER A 61 -0.85 -9.47 -10.16
N GLY A 62 -1.40 -8.73 -11.12
CA GLY A 62 -1.04 -8.83 -12.52
C GLY A 62 0.19 -7.99 -12.91
N VAL A 63 0.46 -6.92 -12.16
CA VAL A 63 1.60 -6.01 -12.39
C VAL A 63 2.09 -5.48 -11.05
N PRO A 64 3.37 -5.11 -10.92
CA PRO A 64 3.89 -4.50 -9.70
C PRO A 64 3.10 -3.25 -9.31
N HIS A 65 2.49 -3.27 -8.14
CA HIS A 65 1.76 -2.13 -7.58
C HIS A 65 1.68 -2.25 -6.06
N LEU A 66 1.31 -1.17 -5.39
CA LEU A 66 0.94 -1.19 -3.99
C LEU A 66 -0.58 -1.39 -3.87
N HIS A 67 -0.99 -2.47 -3.23
CA HIS A 67 -2.36 -2.63 -2.75
C HIS A 67 -2.44 -2.00 -1.36
N PHE A 68 -3.19 -0.91 -1.24
CA PHE A 68 -3.40 -0.20 0.01
C PHE A 68 -4.85 -0.34 0.47
N THR A 69 -5.02 -0.69 1.75
CA THR A 69 -6.35 -0.77 2.36
C THR A 69 -6.30 -0.15 3.75
N MET A 70 -7.38 0.51 4.16
CA MET A 70 -7.62 0.93 5.53
C MET A 70 -8.91 0.28 6.03
N SER A 71 -8.85 -0.44 7.14
CA SER A 71 -9.93 -1.26 7.64
C SER A 71 -9.98 -1.36 9.15
N THR A 72 -11.07 -1.91 9.68
CA THR A 72 -11.25 -2.15 11.13
C THR A 72 -10.59 -3.42 11.63
N ALA A 73 -9.97 -4.21 10.75
CA ALA A 73 -9.27 -5.44 11.11
C ALA A 73 -8.17 -5.76 10.10
N VAL A 74 -7.19 -6.54 10.51
CA VAL A 74 -6.07 -6.96 9.64
C VAL A 74 -6.59 -7.77 8.46
N PHE A 75 -6.25 -7.34 7.25
CA PHE A 75 -6.65 -7.97 5.98
C PHE A 75 -6.24 -9.45 5.87
N ALA A 76 -5.11 -9.84 6.47
CA ALA A 76 -4.57 -11.19 6.41
C ALA A 76 -5.48 -12.28 7.00
N TYR A 77 -6.43 -11.91 7.85
CA TYR A 77 -7.34 -12.89 8.46
C TYR A 77 -8.51 -13.29 7.55
N GLY A 78 -8.55 -12.77 6.32
CA GLY A 78 -9.53 -13.16 5.31
C GLY A 78 -10.94 -12.62 5.56
N PHE A 79 -11.78 -12.74 4.55
CA PHE A 79 -13.18 -12.32 4.60
C PHE A 79 -14.06 -13.20 5.51
N ASP A 80 -13.52 -14.28 6.04
CA ASP A 80 -14.28 -15.32 6.74
C ASP A 80 -14.61 -14.99 8.21
N HIS A 81 -14.01 -13.94 8.77
CA HIS A 81 -14.21 -13.58 10.17
C HIS A 81 -15.20 -12.42 10.40
N GLY A 82 -15.97 -12.07 9.41
CA GLY A 82 -17.26 -11.36 9.53
C GLY A 82 -17.22 -9.90 9.97
N GLN A 83 -16.06 -9.29 10.20
CA GLN A 83 -15.95 -7.94 10.76
C GLN A 83 -14.94 -7.01 10.08
N TRP A 84 -14.52 -7.35 8.87
CA TRP A 84 -13.66 -6.48 8.09
C TRP A 84 -14.49 -5.40 7.40
N LEU A 85 -14.33 -4.15 7.81
CA LEU A 85 -14.99 -3.01 7.20
C LEU A 85 -13.93 -2.03 6.70
N SER A 86 -14.06 -1.64 5.45
CA SER A 86 -13.22 -0.58 4.89
C SER A 86 -13.53 0.74 5.57
N VAL A 87 -12.49 1.44 6.01
CA VAL A 87 -12.60 2.76 6.63
C VAL A 87 -12.44 3.83 5.57
N PRO A 88 -13.37 4.81 5.45
CA PRO A 88 -13.20 5.95 4.57
C PRO A 88 -11.95 6.74 4.96
N HIS A 89 -11.05 6.94 4.02
CA HIS A 89 -9.79 7.66 4.26
C HIS A 89 -9.51 8.67 3.15
N ARG A 90 -8.58 9.59 3.42
CA ARG A 90 -8.06 10.56 2.47
C ARG A 90 -6.54 10.53 2.55
N PHE A 91 -5.90 10.84 1.44
CA PHE A 91 -4.47 11.06 1.39
C PHE A 91 -4.18 12.56 1.47
N GLU A 92 -3.06 12.88 2.11
CA GLU A 92 -2.56 14.25 2.25
C GLU A 92 -1.20 14.36 1.58
N ASP A 93 -0.89 15.54 1.07
CA ASP A 93 0.45 15.92 0.63
C ASP A 93 1.05 14.92 -0.38
N PHE A 94 0.40 14.78 -1.53
CA PHE A 94 0.84 13.88 -2.59
C PHE A 94 0.79 14.54 -3.97
N ASP A 95 1.65 14.07 -4.85
CA ASP A 95 1.68 14.47 -6.25
C ASP A 95 0.91 13.48 -7.11
N VAL A 96 0.16 13.98 -8.06
CA VAL A 96 -0.44 13.19 -9.14
C VAL A 96 0.47 13.25 -10.34
N VAL A 97 0.87 12.09 -10.85
CA VAL A 97 1.66 11.96 -12.07
C VAL A 97 0.87 11.22 -13.13
N GLU A 98 1.19 11.46 -14.39
CA GLU A 98 0.60 10.70 -15.47
C GLU A 98 1.13 9.26 -15.48
N ALA A 99 0.28 8.30 -15.89
CA ALA A 99 0.62 6.87 -15.91
C ALA A 99 1.83 6.52 -16.81
N ASN A 100 2.22 7.43 -17.72
CA ASN A 100 3.38 7.28 -18.60
C ASN A 100 4.71 7.68 -17.94
N GLY A 101 4.70 8.06 -16.66
CA GLY A 101 5.90 8.51 -15.92
C GLY A 101 6.34 9.93 -16.24
N ALA A 102 5.51 10.72 -16.92
CA ALA A 102 5.76 12.13 -17.12
C ALA A 102 5.76 12.91 -15.79
N ALA A 103 6.27 14.13 -15.83
CA ALA A 103 6.36 15.00 -14.67
C ALA A 103 5.03 15.11 -13.91
N CYS A 104 5.12 15.35 -12.61
CA CYS A 104 3.98 15.59 -11.73
C CYS A 104 2.94 16.52 -12.39
N SER A 105 1.72 16.05 -12.52
CA SER A 105 0.64 16.80 -13.16
C SER A 105 0.15 17.92 -12.26
N PHE A 106 0.01 17.64 -10.97
CA PHE A 106 -0.36 18.62 -9.94
C PHE A 106 -0.15 18.05 -8.53
N HIS A 107 0.02 18.97 -7.57
CA HIS A 107 0.11 18.63 -6.15
C HIS A 107 -1.27 18.69 -5.49
N VAL A 108 -1.54 17.76 -4.59
CA VAL A 108 -2.79 17.67 -3.85
C VAL A 108 -2.52 17.69 -2.35
N ASN A 109 -3.11 18.66 -1.66
CA ASN A 109 -2.95 18.77 -0.20
C ASN A 109 -3.77 17.70 0.55
N VAL A 110 -5.06 17.56 0.21
CA VAL A 110 -5.94 16.54 0.79
C VAL A 110 -7.00 16.13 -0.22
N ALA A 111 -7.06 14.87 -0.60
CA ALA A 111 -8.14 14.35 -1.44
C ALA A 111 -8.32 12.84 -1.32
N ARG A 112 -9.44 12.35 -1.86
CA ARG A 112 -9.57 10.94 -2.25
C ARG A 112 -8.99 10.78 -3.65
N PRO A 113 -8.14 9.76 -3.89
CA PRO A 113 -7.68 9.46 -5.23
C PRO A 113 -8.86 9.23 -6.19
N GLN A 114 -8.71 9.68 -7.41
CA GLN A 114 -9.66 9.45 -8.49
C GLN A 114 -9.11 8.37 -9.44
N GLU A 115 -10.00 7.72 -10.18
CA GLU A 115 -9.59 6.78 -11.20
C GLU A 115 -8.63 7.44 -12.21
N GLY A 116 -7.58 6.74 -12.56
CA GLY A 116 -6.54 7.24 -13.47
C GLY A 116 -5.44 8.06 -12.81
N TRP A 117 -5.54 8.35 -11.51
CA TRP A 117 -4.46 9.02 -10.78
C TRP A 117 -3.35 8.05 -10.40
N VAL A 118 -2.13 8.41 -10.74
CA VAL A 118 -0.92 7.79 -10.16
C VAL A 118 -0.38 8.74 -9.11
N MET A 119 -0.36 8.30 -7.86
CA MET A 119 0.12 9.11 -6.75
C MET A 119 1.58 8.82 -6.46
N MET A 120 2.34 9.86 -6.22
CA MET A 120 3.71 9.77 -5.71
C MET A 120 3.85 10.62 -4.45
N CYS A 121 4.57 10.10 -3.47
CA CYS A 121 5.02 10.95 -2.38
C CYS A 121 6.08 11.90 -2.93
N PRO A 122 5.98 13.23 -2.67
CA PRO A 122 7.05 14.15 -3.01
C PRO A 122 8.37 13.66 -2.38
N ALA A 123 9.45 13.77 -3.13
CA ALA A 123 10.76 13.48 -2.58
C ALA A 123 10.97 14.38 -1.34
N PRO A 124 11.52 13.85 -0.23
CA PRO A 124 11.78 14.67 0.92
C PRO A 124 12.64 15.84 0.47
N ALA A 125 12.18 17.07 0.77
CA ALA A 125 12.94 18.27 0.48
C ALA A 125 14.35 18.06 1.01
N GLY A 126 15.34 18.12 0.12
CA GLY A 126 16.72 17.85 0.46
C GLY A 126 17.15 18.74 1.63
N LYS A 127 17.74 18.10 2.65
CA LYS A 127 18.44 18.78 3.72
C LYS A 127 19.75 19.33 3.17
#